data_0298f8d8044876be8e5e11d5a80d8756
#
_entry.id   0298f8d8044876be8e5e11d5a80d8756
#
_cell.length_a   1.000
_cell.length_b   1.000
_cell.length_c   1.000
_cell.angle_alpha   90.00
_cell.angle_beta   90.00
_cell.angle_gamma   90.00
#
_symmetry.space_group_name_H-M   'P 1'
#
loop_
_entity.id
_entity.type
_entity.pdbx_description
1 polymer ?
#
loop_
_entity_poly.entity_id
_entity_poly.type
_entity_poly.pdbx_seq_one_letter_code
_entity_poly.pdbx_strand_id
1 'polypeptide(L)'
;LKNKKIDKKTFKTIEKKVGSDIKLFHFKQVFQKNLNNIINYKKNFNLYLLLIYPYINCSTKRIYSKVKKVSKFSRLNYSNLKKIDKFLKYISRDKNDLQKIVENGHPEVTKILKNLQLQKGCCLSRMTGSGSVCYGIFKNRRSTYLAAKNFNKIFPNYWHAIAKTI
;
A
#
# COMPACT_ATOMS: atom_id res chain seq x y z
N LEU A 1 10.95 -24.18 12.94
CA LEU A 1 9.49 -24.30 12.73
C LEU A 1 9.28 -24.99 11.39
N LYS A 2 8.79 -26.25 11.41
CA LYS A 2 8.42 -26.99 10.18
C LYS A 2 7.30 -26.23 9.47
N ASN A 3 7.50 -25.89 8.20
CA ASN A 3 6.48 -25.30 7.32
C ASN A 3 5.31 -26.31 7.16
N LYS A 4 4.34 -26.28 8.08
CA LYS A 4 3.08 -26.99 7.88
C LYS A 4 2.28 -26.24 6.80
N LYS A 5 2.11 -26.87 5.65
CA LYS A 5 1.19 -26.38 4.62
C LYS A 5 -0.23 -26.43 5.17
N ILE A 6 -0.88 -25.30 5.28
CA ILE A 6 -2.29 -25.20 5.67
C ILE A 6 -3.13 -25.78 4.51
N ASP A 7 -4.03 -26.72 4.81
CA ASP A 7 -4.94 -27.28 3.82
C ASP A 7 -5.98 -26.25 3.35
N LYS A 8 -6.57 -26.48 2.18
CA LYS A 8 -7.53 -25.56 1.55
C LYS A 8 -8.78 -25.29 2.41
N LYS A 9 -9.24 -26.27 3.19
CA LYS A 9 -10.44 -26.16 4.02
C LYS A 9 -10.17 -25.27 5.23
N THR A 10 -9.08 -25.53 5.92
CA THR A 10 -8.59 -24.68 7.04
C THR A 10 -8.35 -23.25 6.59
N PHE A 11 -7.74 -23.08 5.40
CA PHE A 11 -7.50 -21.76 4.85
C PHE A 11 -8.81 -20.97 4.59
N LYS A 12 -9.82 -21.60 3.98
CA LYS A 12 -11.14 -20.97 3.79
C LYS A 12 -11.81 -20.58 5.11
N THR A 13 -11.61 -21.37 6.16
CA THR A 13 -12.14 -21.06 7.49
C THR A 13 -11.45 -19.83 8.09
N ILE A 14 -10.12 -19.74 7.95
CA ILE A 14 -9.34 -18.57 8.38
C ILE A 14 -9.77 -17.31 7.58
N GLU A 15 -9.90 -17.44 6.27
CA GLU A 15 -10.35 -16.34 5.39
C GLU A 15 -11.70 -15.77 5.81
N LYS A 16 -12.67 -16.62 6.15
CA LYS A 16 -13.99 -16.17 6.64
C LYS A 16 -13.91 -15.43 7.97
N LYS A 17 -12.98 -15.82 8.86
CA LYS A 17 -12.83 -15.22 10.19
C LYS A 17 -12.00 -13.96 10.19
N VAL A 18 -10.95 -13.88 9.37
CA VAL A 18 -9.96 -12.80 9.37
C VAL A 18 -10.29 -11.73 8.32
N GLY A 19 -10.83 -12.14 7.17
CA GLY A 19 -11.19 -11.26 6.08
C GLY A 19 -10.60 -11.70 4.73
N SER A 20 -11.18 -11.20 3.65
CA SER A 20 -10.86 -11.59 2.27
C SER A 20 -9.42 -11.27 1.85
N ASP A 21 -8.82 -10.28 2.44
CA ASP A 21 -7.47 -9.80 2.05
C ASP A 21 -6.36 -10.78 2.43
N ILE A 22 -6.66 -11.75 3.33
CA ILE A 22 -5.69 -12.78 3.71
C ILE A 22 -5.22 -13.61 2.51
N LYS A 23 -6.04 -13.72 1.47
CA LYS A 23 -5.66 -14.38 0.21
C LYS A 23 -4.43 -13.77 -0.43
N LEU A 24 -4.26 -12.45 -0.30
CA LEU A 24 -3.16 -11.72 -0.94
C LEU A 24 -1.79 -12.14 -0.41
N PHE A 25 -1.72 -12.63 0.83
CA PHE A 25 -0.46 -13.09 1.44
C PHE A 25 0.10 -14.39 0.82
N HIS A 26 -0.69 -15.10 -0.01
CA HIS A 26 -0.17 -16.24 -0.77
C HIS A 26 0.60 -15.85 -2.02
N PHE A 27 0.59 -14.60 -2.38
CA PHE A 27 1.17 -14.10 -3.62
C PHE A 27 2.29 -13.11 -3.32
N LYS A 28 3.26 -13.04 -4.23
CA LYS A 28 4.34 -12.04 -4.13
C LYS A 28 3.85 -10.66 -4.53
N GLN A 29 3.33 -10.55 -5.74
CA GLN A 29 2.79 -9.30 -6.28
C GLN A 29 1.57 -9.62 -7.14
N VAL A 30 0.44 -9.01 -6.81
CA VAL A 30 -0.82 -9.27 -7.49
C VAL A 30 -1.61 -8.00 -7.69
N PHE A 31 -2.53 -8.06 -8.63
CA PHE A 31 -3.59 -7.08 -8.81
C PHE A 31 -4.93 -7.73 -8.45
N GLN A 32 -5.56 -7.25 -7.40
CA GLN A 32 -6.90 -7.69 -7.00
C GLN A 32 -7.94 -6.83 -7.73
N LYS A 33 -8.61 -7.43 -8.71
CA LYS A 33 -9.67 -6.76 -9.48
C LYS A 33 -10.96 -6.63 -8.67
N ASN A 34 -11.29 -7.66 -7.92
CA ASN A 34 -12.38 -7.74 -6.96
C ASN A 34 -12.11 -8.88 -5.97
N LEU A 35 -12.99 -9.12 -5.01
CA LEU A 35 -12.80 -10.14 -3.96
C LEU A 35 -12.51 -11.55 -4.49
N ASN A 36 -12.98 -11.87 -5.70
CA ASN A 36 -12.85 -13.20 -6.30
C ASN A 36 -11.83 -13.27 -7.44
N ASN A 37 -11.31 -12.14 -7.89
CA ASN A 37 -10.42 -12.08 -9.06
C ASN A 37 -9.09 -11.45 -8.71
N ILE A 38 -8.09 -12.30 -8.51
CA ILE A 38 -6.71 -11.93 -8.23
C ILE A 38 -5.88 -12.31 -9.45
N ILE A 39 -5.15 -11.34 -10.01
CA ILE A 39 -4.33 -11.49 -11.21
C ILE A 39 -2.86 -11.39 -10.80
N ASN A 40 -2.10 -12.45 -11.04
CA ASN A 40 -0.66 -12.45 -10.81
C ASN A 40 0.07 -11.57 -11.81
N TYR A 41 1.06 -10.83 -11.36
CA TYR A 41 2.00 -10.18 -12.26
C TYR A 41 2.91 -11.20 -12.92
N LYS A 42 3.10 -11.11 -14.24
CA LYS A 42 4.05 -11.93 -14.99
C LYS A 42 5.50 -11.63 -14.61
N LYS A 43 5.76 -10.42 -14.13
CA LYS A 43 7.08 -9.98 -13.68
C LYS A 43 6.93 -9.26 -12.34
N ASN A 44 7.63 -9.74 -11.33
CA ASN A 44 7.74 -9.04 -10.05
C ASN A 44 8.75 -7.90 -10.16
N PHE A 45 8.46 -6.79 -9.51
CA PHE A 45 9.33 -5.63 -9.46
C PHE A 45 9.94 -5.49 -8.07
N ASN A 46 11.26 -5.32 -8.02
CA ASN A 46 11.95 -4.99 -6.78
C ASN A 46 11.69 -3.52 -6.44
N LEU A 47 10.80 -3.28 -5.50
CA LEU A 47 10.46 -1.95 -4.99
C LEU A 47 10.77 -1.89 -3.51
N TYR A 48 11.15 -0.72 -3.05
CA TYR A 48 11.36 -0.44 -1.64
C TYR A 48 10.27 0.51 -1.15
N LEU A 49 9.77 0.27 0.04
CA LEU A 49 8.73 1.06 0.64
C LEU A 49 9.23 1.65 1.95
N LEU A 50 8.96 2.92 2.17
CA LEU A 50 9.02 3.53 3.49
C LEU A 50 7.59 3.61 4.01
N LEU A 51 7.29 2.84 5.05
CA LEU A 51 6.00 2.82 5.73
C LEU A 51 6.03 3.76 6.92
N ILE A 52 4.98 4.55 7.11
CA ILE A 52 4.83 5.51 8.21
C ILE A 52 3.48 5.30 8.88
N TYR A 53 3.47 5.12 10.19
CA TYR A 53 2.25 5.05 11.00
C TYR A 53 2.23 6.18 12.04
N PRO A 54 1.33 7.15 11.90
CA PRO A 54 1.24 8.31 12.80
C PRO A 54 0.45 8.04 14.09
N TYR A 55 0.13 6.78 14.41
CA TYR A 55 -0.69 6.37 15.55
C TYR A 55 -2.12 6.95 15.55
N ILE A 56 -2.62 7.38 14.39
CA ILE A 56 -4.01 7.82 14.22
C ILE A 56 -4.89 6.60 13.97
N ASN A 57 -5.90 6.40 14.81
CA ASN A 57 -6.85 5.31 14.61
C ASN A 57 -7.96 5.74 13.64
N CYS A 58 -8.02 5.07 12.49
CA CYS A 58 -9.04 5.26 11.46
C CYS A 58 -10.04 4.10 11.48
N SER A 59 -11.24 4.34 11.99
CA SER A 59 -12.31 3.32 11.93
C SER A 59 -12.68 3.05 10.48
N THR A 60 -12.36 1.84 9.99
CA THR A 60 -12.68 1.40 8.62
C THR A 60 -14.15 1.63 8.29
N LYS A 61 -15.07 1.20 9.15
CA LYS A 61 -16.51 1.40 8.98
C LYS A 61 -16.88 2.88 8.79
N ARG A 62 -16.33 3.76 9.64
CA ARG A 62 -16.60 5.21 9.58
C ARG A 62 -15.99 5.86 8.34
N ILE A 63 -14.83 5.41 7.87
CA ILE A 63 -14.23 5.94 6.64
C ILE A 63 -15.03 5.51 5.43
N TYR A 64 -15.40 4.22 5.32
CA TYR A 64 -16.21 3.72 4.22
C TYR A 64 -17.60 4.37 4.16
N SER A 65 -18.27 4.65 5.28
CA SER A 65 -19.58 5.31 5.30
C SER A 65 -19.57 6.74 4.74
N LYS A 66 -18.39 7.38 4.66
CA LYS A 66 -18.22 8.72 4.07
C LYS A 66 -17.95 8.72 2.57
N VAL A 67 -17.81 7.56 1.95
CA VAL A 67 -17.56 7.45 0.51
C VAL A 67 -18.84 7.79 -0.26
N LYS A 68 -18.85 8.93 -0.95
CA LYS A 68 -19.95 9.35 -1.80
C LYS A 68 -19.80 8.91 -3.25
N LYS A 69 -18.55 8.73 -3.72
CA LYS A 69 -18.24 8.37 -5.10
C LYS A 69 -16.94 7.57 -5.13
N VAL A 70 -16.93 6.51 -5.90
CA VAL A 70 -15.72 5.70 -6.14
C VAL A 70 -15.13 6.03 -7.51
N SER A 71 -13.83 5.96 -7.61
CA SER A 71 -13.10 6.13 -8.87
C SER A 71 -13.51 5.06 -9.88
N LYS A 72 -13.55 5.44 -11.16
CA LYS A 72 -13.77 4.44 -12.22
C LYS A 72 -12.63 3.43 -12.19
N PHE A 73 -12.99 2.17 -12.31
CA PHE A 73 -12.02 1.07 -12.35
C PHE A 73 -11.06 1.24 -13.55
N SER A 74 -9.75 1.11 -13.30
CA SER A 74 -8.77 1.11 -14.38
C SER A 74 -8.94 -0.13 -15.26
N ARG A 75 -9.12 0.07 -16.58
CA ARG A 75 -9.16 -1.02 -17.55
C ARG A 75 -7.77 -1.56 -17.92
N LEU A 76 -6.71 -1.00 -17.34
CA LEU A 76 -5.34 -1.38 -17.68
C LEU A 76 -5.02 -2.78 -17.16
N ASN A 77 -4.41 -3.57 -18.02
CA ASN A 77 -3.90 -4.88 -17.64
C ASN A 77 -2.47 -4.75 -17.08
N TYR A 78 -2.38 -4.53 -15.77
CA TYR A 78 -1.10 -4.36 -15.07
C TYR A 78 -0.21 -5.61 -15.13
N SER A 79 -0.79 -6.80 -15.29
CA SER A 79 -0.06 -8.07 -15.27
C SER A 79 0.96 -8.22 -16.39
N ASN A 80 0.76 -7.50 -17.51
CA ASN A 80 1.63 -7.56 -18.70
C ASN A 80 2.76 -6.53 -18.69
N LEU A 81 2.87 -5.70 -17.67
CA LEU A 81 3.92 -4.68 -17.61
C LEU A 81 5.28 -5.34 -17.33
N LYS A 82 6.25 -5.11 -18.21
CA LYS A 82 7.61 -5.66 -18.11
C LYS A 82 8.64 -4.66 -17.58
N LYS A 83 8.36 -3.35 -17.69
CA LYS A 83 9.29 -2.26 -17.29
C LYS A 83 8.78 -1.58 -16.02
N ILE A 84 9.66 -1.44 -15.03
CA ILE A 84 9.35 -0.82 -13.74
C ILE A 84 8.82 0.62 -13.87
N ASP A 85 9.39 1.41 -14.80
CA ASP A 85 8.95 2.79 -15.01
C ASP A 85 7.53 2.87 -15.53
N LYS A 86 7.17 1.97 -16.47
CA LYS A 86 5.79 1.86 -16.94
C LYS A 86 4.86 1.46 -15.82
N PHE A 87 5.26 0.47 -15.01
CA PHE A 87 4.48 0.04 -13.85
C PHE A 87 4.24 1.20 -12.87
N LEU A 88 5.30 1.90 -12.45
CA LEU A 88 5.20 3.05 -11.56
C LEU A 88 4.33 4.18 -12.14
N LYS A 89 4.48 4.47 -13.43
CA LYS A 89 3.64 5.47 -14.13
C LYS A 89 2.16 5.10 -14.11
N TYR A 90 1.83 3.80 -14.21
CA TYR A 90 0.44 3.37 -14.16
C TYR A 90 -0.12 3.41 -12.75
N ILE A 91 0.56 2.82 -11.76
CA ILE A 91 0.06 2.85 -10.39
C ILE A 91 -0.02 4.26 -9.80
N SER A 92 0.79 5.21 -10.29
CA SER A 92 0.70 6.61 -9.85
C SER A 92 -0.61 7.31 -10.27
N ARG A 93 -1.27 6.80 -11.32
CA ARG A 93 -2.57 7.32 -11.78
C ARG A 93 -3.74 6.80 -10.96
N ASP A 94 -3.58 5.66 -10.31
CA ASP A 94 -4.59 5.11 -9.43
C ASP A 94 -4.66 5.93 -8.13
N LYS A 95 -5.82 5.93 -7.53
CA LYS A 95 -6.10 6.68 -6.30
C LYS A 95 -6.60 5.73 -5.22
N ASN A 96 -6.35 6.08 -3.98
CA ASN A 96 -7.09 5.51 -2.86
C ASN A 96 -8.26 6.45 -2.55
N ASP A 97 -9.48 6.03 -2.89
CA ASP A 97 -10.68 6.86 -2.71
C ASP A 97 -10.95 7.23 -1.25
N LEU A 98 -10.41 6.45 -0.31
CA LEU A 98 -10.52 6.71 1.12
C LEU A 98 -9.53 7.79 1.60
N GLN A 99 -8.44 8.00 0.88
CA GLN A 99 -7.35 8.88 1.31
C GLN A 99 -7.83 10.32 1.55
N LYS A 100 -8.58 10.90 0.62
CA LYS A 100 -9.07 12.26 0.77
C LYS A 100 -10.01 12.44 1.96
N ILE A 101 -10.78 11.40 2.27
CA ILE A 101 -11.69 11.39 3.42
C ILE A 101 -10.88 11.44 4.74
N VAL A 102 -9.79 10.66 4.79
CA VAL A 102 -8.90 10.65 5.95
C VAL A 102 -8.13 11.95 6.06
N GLU A 103 -7.56 12.46 4.96
CA GLU A 103 -6.83 13.74 4.93
C GLU A 103 -7.67 14.91 5.44
N ASN A 104 -8.97 14.95 5.12
CA ASN A 104 -9.89 15.99 5.58
C ASN A 104 -10.14 15.93 7.11
N GLY A 105 -10.07 14.75 7.70
CA GLY A 105 -10.24 14.60 9.16
C GLY A 105 -8.92 14.58 9.93
N HIS A 106 -7.81 14.36 9.26
CA HIS A 106 -6.48 14.15 9.85
C HIS A 106 -5.41 14.84 9.00
N PRO A 107 -5.17 16.15 9.20
CA PRO A 107 -4.17 16.93 8.43
C PRO A 107 -2.74 16.36 8.51
N GLU A 108 -2.44 15.60 9.57
CA GLU A 108 -1.15 14.92 9.76
C GLU A 108 -0.87 13.95 8.61
N VAL A 109 -1.89 13.23 8.11
CA VAL A 109 -1.76 12.32 6.97
C VAL A 109 -1.34 13.09 5.72
N THR A 110 -1.93 14.26 5.48
CA THR A 110 -1.53 15.14 4.38
C THR A 110 -0.08 15.60 4.50
N LYS A 111 0.37 15.98 5.72
CA LYS A 111 1.76 16.37 5.98
C LYS A 111 2.74 15.23 5.71
N ILE A 112 2.41 14.00 6.15
CA ILE A 112 3.21 12.80 5.90
C ILE A 112 3.34 12.54 4.40
N LEU A 113 2.23 12.52 3.67
CA LEU A 113 2.20 12.23 2.24
C LEU A 113 3.00 13.26 1.43
N LYS A 114 2.86 14.55 1.75
CA LYS A 114 3.65 15.62 1.14
C LYS A 114 5.14 15.45 1.43
N ASN A 115 5.50 15.17 2.70
CA ASN A 115 6.90 14.97 3.06
C ASN A 115 7.51 13.75 2.36
N LEU A 116 6.79 12.61 2.29
CA LEU A 116 7.22 11.43 1.55
C LEU A 116 7.44 11.75 0.07
N GLN A 117 6.53 12.49 -0.56
CA GLN A 117 6.63 12.83 -1.99
C GLN A 117 7.84 13.72 -2.30
N LEU A 118 8.25 14.56 -1.35
CA LEU A 118 9.42 15.45 -1.49
C LEU A 118 10.75 14.72 -1.28
N GLN A 119 10.76 13.48 -0.76
CA GLN A 119 12.00 12.74 -0.56
C GLN A 119 12.64 12.37 -1.90
N LYS A 120 13.96 12.61 -2.01
CA LYS A 120 14.72 12.29 -3.22
C LYS A 120 14.58 10.80 -3.59
N GLY A 121 14.07 10.54 -4.79
CA GLY A 121 13.85 9.19 -5.32
C GLY A 121 12.51 8.57 -4.93
N CYS A 122 11.62 9.30 -4.26
CA CYS A 122 10.23 8.88 -4.07
C CYS A 122 9.49 8.91 -5.40
N CYS A 123 8.98 7.77 -5.83
CA CYS A 123 8.23 7.63 -7.07
C CYS A 123 6.72 7.83 -6.88
N LEU A 124 6.23 7.55 -5.69
CA LEU A 124 4.82 7.63 -5.32
C LEU A 124 4.70 7.69 -3.81
N SER A 125 3.82 8.54 -3.29
CA SER A 125 3.36 8.52 -1.90
C SER A 125 1.84 8.30 -1.85
N ARG A 126 1.38 7.44 -0.93
CA ARG A 126 -0.04 7.13 -0.78
C ARG A 126 -0.36 6.57 0.61
N MET A 127 -1.60 6.73 1.03
CA MET A 127 -2.14 6.04 2.20
C MET A 127 -2.60 4.62 1.82
N THR A 128 -2.39 3.63 2.68
CA THR A 128 -2.87 2.26 2.47
C THR A 128 -4.23 2.03 3.11
N GLY A 129 -5.10 1.31 2.42
CA GLY A 129 -6.43 0.94 2.90
C GLY A 129 -7.25 2.13 3.41
N SER A 130 -7.89 1.96 4.56
CA SER A 130 -8.68 3.00 5.24
C SER A 130 -7.82 3.94 6.11
N GLY A 131 -6.50 3.80 6.08
CA GLY A 131 -5.56 4.61 6.84
C GLY A 131 -5.25 4.01 8.22
N SER A 132 -4.40 4.64 9.02
CA SER A 132 -3.69 5.88 8.72
C SER A 132 -2.28 5.66 8.14
N VAL A 133 -1.88 4.40 7.96
CA VAL A 133 -0.54 4.09 7.44
C VAL A 133 -0.36 4.72 6.06
N CYS A 134 0.72 5.49 5.89
CA CYS A 134 1.18 6.06 4.63
C CYS A 134 2.42 5.32 4.15
N TYR A 135 2.66 5.32 2.84
CA TYR A 135 3.87 4.75 2.28
C TYR A 135 4.42 5.58 1.13
N GLY A 136 5.75 5.57 1.01
CA GLY A 136 6.46 6.03 -0.18
C GLY A 136 7.10 4.87 -0.92
N ILE A 137 7.05 4.86 -2.25
CA ILE A 137 7.70 3.85 -3.11
C ILE A 137 8.98 4.43 -3.68
N PHE A 138 10.05 3.64 -3.61
CA PHE A 138 11.38 3.96 -4.12
C PHE A 138 11.91 2.81 -4.98
N LYS A 139 12.78 3.11 -5.95
CA LYS A 139 13.42 2.09 -6.81
C LYS A 139 14.62 1.41 -6.15
N ASN A 140 15.23 2.02 -5.15
CA ASN A 140 16.44 1.49 -4.53
C ASN A 140 16.47 1.70 -3.01
N ARG A 141 17.20 0.83 -2.33
CA ARG A 141 17.34 0.80 -0.87
C ARG A 141 17.97 2.07 -0.31
N ARG A 142 18.98 2.63 -1.00
CA ARG A 142 19.71 3.82 -0.53
C ARG A 142 18.79 5.03 -0.40
N SER A 143 18.00 5.32 -1.44
CA SER A 143 17.02 6.43 -1.41
C SER A 143 15.99 6.24 -0.30
N THR A 144 15.50 5.00 -0.10
CA THR A 144 14.53 4.69 0.97
C THR A 144 15.13 4.92 2.35
N TYR A 145 16.38 4.49 2.56
CA TYR A 145 17.09 4.69 3.84
C TYR A 145 17.32 6.17 4.14
N LEU A 146 17.76 6.95 3.15
CA LEU A 146 17.93 8.40 3.32
C LEU A 146 16.61 9.10 3.61
N ALA A 147 15.54 8.70 2.92
CA ALA A 147 14.19 9.20 3.19
C ALA A 147 13.73 8.87 4.61
N ALA A 148 13.96 7.65 5.09
CA ALA A 148 13.64 7.25 6.46
C ALA A 148 14.40 8.08 7.49
N LYS A 149 15.71 8.28 7.28
CA LYS A 149 16.54 9.12 8.15
C LYS A 149 16.05 10.56 8.21
N ASN A 150 15.72 11.14 7.06
CA ASN A 150 15.18 12.50 6.99
C ASN A 150 13.80 12.59 7.63
N PHE A 151 12.95 11.61 7.38
CA PHE A 151 11.61 11.55 7.94
C PHE A 151 11.64 11.48 9.47
N ASN A 152 12.50 10.63 10.05
CA ASN A 152 12.65 10.49 11.49
C ASN A 152 13.12 11.78 12.18
N LYS A 153 13.90 12.62 11.50
CA LYS A 153 14.30 13.93 12.03
C LYS A 153 13.11 14.91 12.15
N ILE A 154 12.16 14.83 11.21
CA ILE A 154 11.00 15.75 11.14
C ILE A 154 9.85 15.21 12.01
N PHE A 155 9.68 13.89 12.07
CA PHE A 155 8.59 13.22 12.75
C PHE A 155 9.11 12.07 13.66
N PRO A 156 9.89 12.39 14.71
CA PRO A 156 10.56 11.38 15.54
C PRO A 156 9.58 10.46 16.28
N ASN A 157 8.36 10.92 16.53
CA ASN A 157 7.35 10.20 17.29
C ASN A 157 6.49 9.27 16.44
N TYR A 158 6.67 9.23 15.11
CA TYR A 158 5.92 8.33 14.24
C TYR A 158 6.68 7.03 14.02
N TRP A 159 5.96 5.92 14.08
CA TRP A 159 6.56 4.65 13.71
C TRP A 159 6.86 4.61 12.21
N HIS A 160 8.01 4.06 11.85
CA HIS A 160 8.38 3.86 10.46
C HIS A 160 9.14 2.56 10.25
N ALA A 161 9.02 2.00 9.05
CA ALA A 161 9.76 0.81 8.65
C ALA A 161 10.10 0.85 7.16
N ILE A 162 11.23 0.24 6.80
CA ILE A 162 11.60 -0.01 5.41
C ILE A 162 11.22 -1.43 5.08
N ALA A 163 10.46 -1.60 4.00
CA ALA A 163 10.08 -2.89 3.45
C ALA A 163 10.57 -3.03 2.00
N LYS A 164 10.65 -4.26 1.50
CA LYS A 164 10.94 -4.60 0.11
C LYS A 164 9.88 -5.55 -0.40
N THR A 165 9.46 -5.37 -1.64
CA THR A 165 8.61 -6.35 -2.32
C THR A 165 9.38 -7.65 -2.57
N ILE A 166 8.69 -8.78 -2.45
CA ILE A 166 9.24 -10.14 -2.64
C ILE A 166 8.84 -10.74 -3.99
#